data_64adbdd1855c0e144901649d1a61817f
#
_entry.id   64adbdd1855c0e144901649d1a61817f
#
_cell.length_a   1.000
_cell.length_b   1.000
_cell.length_c   1.000
_cell.angle_alpha   90.00
_cell.angle_beta   90.00
_cell.angle_gamma   90.00
#
_symmetry.space_group_name_H-M   'P 1'
#
loop_
_entity.id
_entity.type
_entity.pdbx_description
1 polymer ?
#
loop_
_entity_poly.entity_id
_entity_poly.type
_entity_poly.pdbx_seq_one_letter_code
_entity_poly.pdbx_strand_id
1 'polypeptide(L)'
;IMLYVGSPGILGEYYIWEQTTKQARYIASVHEAVDQLELGSFKSVKYMASDGVKLQGWLLMPRSGKPKGLVNYIHGGPHGPTIPYDYNSRMQIMAEMGYAVFAPNFRGSGGMGSGSFGDNFTRAGFTKWGTRMLDDMREGAEFVQANYEVGERVYTMGGSYGGYSSAQNMVRHNDYYDCSVIIAGFFEFDQLKNKWDGRGRAGTSDYVNTVMGTDPIELTAQSPIHNLDKIKSPIMIIHGKVDLRTPFDGAKRFVAALKKTDVDFEYHWYNHEGHGLYFNKNSSDQFKKVNRFLNSCDSRPPLNPKVASR
;
A
#
# COMPACT_ATOMS: atom_id res chain seq x y z
N ILE A 1 -4.80 30.73 18.77
CA ILE A 1 -4.90 29.27 18.57
C ILE A 1 -4.07 28.93 17.35
N MET A 2 -3.20 27.94 17.47
CA MET A 2 -2.46 27.41 16.30
C MET A 2 -3.34 26.41 15.56
N LEU A 3 -3.48 26.61 14.26
CA LEU A 3 -4.22 25.73 13.36
C LEU A 3 -3.23 25.05 12.41
N TYR A 4 -3.47 23.78 12.13
CA TYR A 4 -2.84 23.07 11.06
C TYR A 4 -3.89 22.80 9.98
N VAL A 5 -3.56 23.13 8.74
CA VAL A 5 -4.42 22.92 7.57
C VAL A 5 -3.67 22.02 6.61
N GLY A 6 -4.26 20.87 6.29
CA GLY A 6 -3.71 19.92 5.34
C GLY A 6 -4.81 19.38 4.43
N SER A 7 -4.44 19.08 3.20
CA SER A 7 -5.28 18.37 2.23
C SER A 7 -4.39 17.64 1.23
N PRO A 8 -4.92 16.78 0.37
CA PRO A 8 -4.11 16.15 -0.68
C PRO A 8 -3.38 17.13 -1.62
N GLY A 9 -3.88 18.34 -1.75
CA GLY A 9 -3.27 19.42 -2.53
C GLY A 9 -2.61 20.54 -1.70
N ILE A 10 -2.63 20.41 -0.37
CA ILE A 10 -1.98 21.36 0.57
C ILE A 10 -1.06 20.55 1.46
N LEU A 11 0.21 20.83 1.39
CA LEU A 11 1.30 20.09 2.01
C LEU A 11 1.38 20.17 3.54
N GLY A 12 0.40 20.80 4.15
CA GLY A 12 0.39 21.12 5.57
C GLY A 12 0.90 22.53 5.83
N GLU A 13 0.01 23.39 6.26
CA GLU A 13 0.27 24.77 6.57
C GLU A 13 -0.10 25.09 8.01
N TYR A 14 0.70 25.91 8.66
CA TYR A 14 0.44 26.42 9.99
C TYR A 14 -0.08 27.84 9.94
N TYR A 15 -1.15 28.10 10.70
CA TYR A 15 -1.77 29.40 10.88
C TYR A 15 -1.92 29.73 12.36
N ILE A 16 -1.91 31.00 12.71
CA ILE A 16 -2.40 31.50 14.00
C ILE A 16 -3.78 32.12 13.80
N TRP A 17 -4.77 31.54 14.48
CA TRP A 17 -6.10 32.10 14.60
C TRP A 17 -6.11 33.16 15.72
N GLU A 18 -6.39 34.41 15.37
CA GLU A 18 -6.54 35.52 16.31
C GLU A 18 -8.01 35.66 16.70
N GLN A 19 -8.31 35.41 17.97
CA GLN A 19 -9.70 35.44 18.46
C GLN A 19 -10.34 36.85 18.43
N THR A 20 -9.54 37.92 18.57
CA THR A 20 -9.99 39.28 18.56
C THR A 20 -10.38 39.78 17.17
N THR A 21 -9.56 39.47 16.18
CA THR A 21 -9.76 39.90 14.78
C THR A 21 -10.55 38.89 13.97
N LYS A 22 -10.71 37.66 14.50
CA LYS A 22 -11.29 36.50 13.81
C LYS A 22 -10.65 36.21 12.45
N GLN A 23 -9.33 36.35 12.39
CA GLN A 23 -8.55 36.13 11.19
C GLN A 23 -7.50 35.01 11.43
N ALA A 24 -7.24 34.22 10.40
CA ALA A 24 -6.13 33.29 10.37
C ALA A 24 -4.93 33.91 9.67
N ARG A 25 -3.81 33.99 10.37
CA ARG A 25 -2.55 34.48 9.81
C ARG A 25 -1.63 33.33 9.50
N TYR A 26 -1.20 33.19 8.24
CA TYR A 26 -0.24 32.22 7.79
C TYR A 26 1.09 32.35 8.55
N ILE A 27 1.69 31.23 8.90
CA ILE A 27 2.98 31.14 9.60
C ILE A 27 4.03 30.45 8.73
N ALA A 28 3.78 29.21 8.32
CA ALA A 28 4.74 28.42 7.56
C ALA A 28 4.05 27.26 6.86
N SER A 29 4.63 26.78 5.76
CA SER A 29 4.36 25.48 5.17
C SER A 29 5.33 24.42 5.72
N VAL A 30 4.85 23.18 5.80
CA VAL A 30 5.70 22.03 6.18
C VAL A 30 6.70 21.71 5.07
N HIS A 31 6.37 22.02 3.81
CA HIS A 31 7.14 21.65 2.64
C HIS A 31 7.22 22.80 1.60
N GLU A 32 7.78 23.93 1.97
CA GLU A 32 7.87 25.13 1.11
C GLU A 32 8.41 24.86 -0.32
N ALA A 33 9.36 23.94 -0.44
CA ALA A 33 9.91 23.56 -1.75
C ALA A 33 8.92 22.87 -2.69
N VAL A 34 7.83 22.34 -2.15
CA VAL A 34 6.81 21.59 -2.90
C VAL A 34 5.54 22.42 -3.11
N ASP A 35 5.34 23.51 -2.34
CA ASP A 35 4.17 24.41 -2.45
C ASP A 35 4.01 25.03 -3.84
N GLN A 36 5.11 25.13 -4.60
CA GLN A 36 5.12 25.66 -5.96
C GLN A 36 4.83 24.60 -7.03
N LEU A 37 4.71 23.32 -6.64
CA LEU A 37 4.43 22.25 -7.57
C LEU A 37 2.91 22.10 -7.74
N GLU A 38 2.48 21.99 -8.97
CA GLU A 38 1.13 21.52 -9.26
C GLU A 38 1.06 20.02 -8.94
N LEU A 39 0.15 19.63 -8.07
CA LEU A 39 -0.03 18.25 -7.62
C LEU A 39 -1.14 17.57 -8.42
N GLY A 40 -1.10 16.23 -8.46
CA GLY A 40 -2.18 15.42 -9.00
C GLY A 40 -3.50 15.61 -8.22
N SER A 41 -4.62 15.39 -8.89
CA SER A 41 -5.96 15.59 -8.29
C SER A 41 -6.46 14.34 -7.59
N PHE A 42 -6.91 14.50 -6.33
CA PHE A 42 -7.53 13.44 -5.55
C PHE A 42 -9.05 13.37 -5.75
N LYS A 43 -9.57 12.15 -5.85
CA LYS A 43 -11.01 11.87 -5.87
C LYS A 43 -11.35 10.79 -4.84
N SER A 44 -12.44 11.00 -4.11
CA SER A 44 -13.03 9.93 -3.30
C SER A 44 -13.76 8.94 -4.21
N VAL A 45 -13.46 7.65 -4.05
CA VAL A 45 -14.10 6.56 -4.77
C VAL A 45 -14.85 5.70 -3.76
N LYS A 46 -16.14 5.53 -3.98
CA LYS A 46 -17.01 4.65 -3.17
C LYS A 46 -17.45 3.48 -4.04
N TYR A 47 -17.31 2.28 -3.53
CA TYR A 47 -17.70 1.05 -4.23
C TYR A 47 -18.30 0.03 -3.28
N MET A 48 -18.94 -0.98 -3.83
CA MET A 48 -19.54 -2.07 -3.08
C MET A 48 -18.73 -3.33 -3.34
N ALA A 49 -18.27 -3.97 -2.28
CA ALA A 49 -17.68 -5.30 -2.37
C ALA A 49 -18.71 -6.34 -2.78
N SER A 50 -18.29 -7.44 -3.38
CA SER A 50 -19.15 -8.50 -3.88
C SER A 50 -20.05 -9.14 -2.80
N ASP A 51 -19.69 -9.02 -1.52
CA ASP A 51 -20.46 -9.46 -0.37
C ASP A 51 -21.32 -8.35 0.27
N GLY A 52 -21.47 -7.19 -0.41
CA GLY A 52 -22.34 -6.10 0.00
C GLY A 52 -21.74 -5.11 0.99
N VAL A 53 -20.45 -5.25 1.35
CA VAL A 53 -19.78 -4.28 2.21
C VAL A 53 -19.47 -3.02 1.42
N LYS A 54 -19.88 -1.85 1.94
CA LYS A 54 -19.56 -0.54 1.36
C LYS A 54 -18.13 -0.17 1.69
N LEU A 55 -17.34 0.13 0.67
CA LEU A 55 -15.95 0.47 0.76
C LEU A 55 -15.67 1.85 0.15
N GLN A 56 -14.57 2.44 0.55
CA GLN A 56 -14.10 3.72 0.04
C GLN A 56 -12.59 3.68 -0.18
N GLY A 57 -12.12 4.38 -1.19
CA GLY A 57 -10.71 4.60 -1.45
C GLY A 57 -10.46 5.99 -2.02
N TRP A 58 -9.22 6.28 -2.31
CA TRP A 58 -8.78 7.55 -2.86
C TRP A 58 -8.06 7.30 -4.19
N LEU A 59 -8.53 7.93 -5.24
CA LEU A 59 -7.93 7.90 -6.56
C LEU A 59 -7.18 9.20 -6.79
N LEU A 60 -5.88 9.10 -7.02
CA LEU A 60 -5.03 10.19 -7.45
C LEU A 60 -4.74 10.04 -8.94
N MET A 61 -5.10 11.04 -9.72
CA MET A 61 -4.81 11.08 -11.15
C MET A 61 -3.52 11.85 -11.41
N PRO A 62 -2.69 11.43 -12.37
CA PRO A 62 -1.53 12.19 -12.78
C PRO A 62 -1.94 13.57 -13.31
N ARG A 63 -1.06 14.55 -13.16
CA ARG A 63 -1.31 15.94 -13.56
C ARG A 63 -1.51 16.09 -15.05
N SER A 64 -0.78 15.35 -15.86
CA SER A 64 -0.79 15.46 -17.31
C SER A 64 -0.87 14.10 -17.99
N GLY A 65 -1.57 14.08 -19.10
CA GLY A 65 -1.64 12.93 -20.00
C GLY A 65 -2.59 11.81 -19.54
N LYS A 66 -2.69 10.80 -20.38
CA LYS A 66 -3.41 9.57 -20.08
C LYS A 66 -2.54 8.70 -19.15
N PRO A 67 -3.09 8.16 -18.05
CA PRO A 67 -2.33 7.27 -17.17
C PRO A 67 -1.78 6.05 -17.92
N LYS A 68 -0.55 5.66 -17.61
CA LYS A 68 0.10 4.45 -18.15
C LYS A 68 -0.58 3.18 -17.63
N GLY A 69 -1.12 3.23 -16.44
CA GLY A 69 -1.78 2.14 -15.74
C GLY A 69 -2.22 2.57 -14.35
N LEU A 70 -2.83 1.65 -13.62
CA LEU A 70 -3.32 1.83 -12.26
C LEU A 70 -2.37 1.18 -11.25
N VAL A 71 -1.82 1.96 -10.32
CA VAL A 71 -1.13 1.43 -9.13
C VAL A 71 -2.15 1.30 -8.01
N ASN A 72 -2.49 0.09 -7.63
CA ASN A 72 -3.26 -0.21 -6.43
C ASN A 72 -2.30 -0.13 -5.23
N TYR A 73 -2.32 1.04 -4.55
CA TYR A 73 -1.37 1.38 -3.48
C TYR A 73 -1.95 1.00 -2.12
N ILE A 74 -1.41 -0.07 -1.54
CA ILE A 74 -1.92 -0.66 -0.31
C ILE A 74 -1.17 -0.08 0.91
N HIS A 75 -1.92 0.52 1.83
CA HIS A 75 -1.34 1.05 3.07
C HIS A 75 -0.89 -0.04 4.03
N GLY A 76 0.04 0.30 4.91
CA GLY A 76 0.47 -0.57 6.01
C GLY A 76 -0.51 -0.59 7.17
N GLY A 77 -0.22 -1.36 8.19
CA GLY A 77 -1.02 -1.50 9.40
C GLY A 77 -1.35 -2.96 9.69
N PRO A 78 -2.51 -3.52 9.30
CA PRO A 78 -3.57 -3.03 8.40
C PRO A 78 -4.51 -1.98 8.98
N HIS A 79 -4.49 -1.81 10.30
CA HIS A 79 -5.38 -0.86 10.99
C HIS A 79 -4.82 0.55 10.85
N GLY A 80 -5.61 1.43 10.27
CA GLY A 80 -5.28 2.81 9.96
C GLY A 80 -5.60 3.14 8.49
N PRO A 81 -6.71 3.83 8.21
CA PRO A 81 -7.13 4.11 6.84
C PRO A 81 -6.19 5.10 6.17
N THR A 82 -6.12 5.06 4.85
CA THR A 82 -5.64 6.19 4.06
C THR A 82 -6.68 7.30 4.13
N ILE A 83 -6.30 8.44 4.69
CA ILE A 83 -7.18 9.60 4.83
C ILE A 83 -6.70 10.75 3.93
N PRO A 84 -7.61 11.60 3.45
CA PRO A 84 -7.27 12.65 2.49
C PRO A 84 -6.69 13.91 3.12
N TYR A 85 -6.49 13.92 4.44
CA TYR A 85 -6.05 15.12 5.16
C TYR A 85 -4.54 15.32 5.13
N ASP A 86 -3.79 14.28 4.77
CA ASP A 86 -2.34 14.34 4.72
C ASP A 86 -1.82 14.20 3.29
N TYR A 87 -0.80 14.99 3.00
CA TYR A 87 -0.03 14.84 1.79
C TYR A 87 0.69 13.50 1.76
N ASN A 88 0.42 12.70 0.75
CA ASN A 88 1.09 11.44 0.54
C ASN A 88 2.12 11.56 -0.59
N SER A 89 3.37 11.85 -0.21
CA SER A 89 4.47 12.02 -1.17
C SER A 89 4.69 10.79 -2.07
N ARG A 90 4.48 9.59 -1.54
CA ARG A 90 4.67 8.36 -2.32
C ARG A 90 3.64 8.24 -3.44
N MET A 91 2.37 8.53 -3.14
CA MET A 91 1.32 8.53 -4.17
C MET A 91 1.57 9.63 -5.21
N GLN A 92 1.96 10.83 -4.78
CA GLN A 92 2.28 11.94 -5.70
C GLN A 92 3.47 11.60 -6.61
N ILE A 93 4.53 11.00 -6.08
CA ILE A 93 5.68 10.55 -6.90
C ILE A 93 5.22 9.54 -7.96
N MET A 94 4.34 8.60 -7.61
CA MET A 94 3.81 7.64 -8.59
C MET A 94 2.94 8.32 -9.65
N ALA A 95 2.15 9.33 -9.26
CA ALA A 95 1.37 10.13 -10.20
C ALA A 95 2.28 10.94 -11.15
N GLU A 96 3.38 11.52 -10.64
CA GLU A 96 4.39 12.20 -11.47
C GLU A 96 5.14 11.24 -12.42
N MET A 97 5.23 9.96 -12.09
CA MET A 97 5.71 8.92 -13.01
C MET A 97 4.70 8.58 -14.10
N GLY A 98 3.49 9.14 -14.05
CA GLY A 98 2.44 8.97 -15.05
C GLY A 98 1.44 7.85 -14.75
N TYR A 99 1.36 7.35 -13.52
CA TYR A 99 0.39 6.35 -13.11
C TYR A 99 -0.81 6.97 -12.40
N ALA A 100 -2.01 6.43 -12.63
CA ALA A 100 -3.11 6.62 -11.69
C ALA A 100 -2.82 5.80 -10.42
N VAL A 101 -3.13 6.34 -9.24
CA VAL A 101 -2.85 5.68 -7.97
C VAL A 101 -4.14 5.55 -7.17
N PHE A 102 -4.56 4.32 -6.91
CA PHE A 102 -5.72 4.04 -6.09
C PHE A 102 -5.31 3.48 -4.73
N ALA A 103 -5.72 4.14 -3.66
CA ALA A 103 -5.50 3.70 -2.28
C ALA A 103 -6.84 3.24 -1.67
N PRO A 104 -7.16 1.93 -1.68
CA PRO A 104 -8.36 1.39 -1.10
C PRO A 104 -8.30 1.40 0.43
N ASN A 105 -9.41 1.77 1.08
CA ASN A 105 -9.65 1.47 2.48
C ASN A 105 -10.48 0.18 2.56
N PHE A 106 -9.78 -0.94 2.59
CA PHE A 106 -10.35 -2.28 2.68
C PHE A 106 -10.91 -2.54 4.09
N ARG A 107 -11.80 -3.53 4.26
CA ARG A 107 -12.24 -3.93 5.61
C ARG A 107 -11.03 -4.20 6.50
N GLY A 108 -11.11 -3.84 7.77
CA GLY A 108 -9.97 -3.93 8.69
C GLY A 108 -9.08 -2.69 8.74
N SER A 109 -9.15 -1.78 7.74
CA SER A 109 -8.35 -0.56 7.74
C SER A 109 -8.86 0.53 8.69
N GLY A 110 -10.04 0.40 9.28
CA GLY A 110 -10.54 1.31 10.32
C GLY A 110 -9.61 1.31 11.53
N GLY A 111 -9.34 2.48 12.09
CA GLY A 111 -8.55 2.61 13.32
C GLY A 111 -9.35 2.21 14.55
N MET A 112 -8.78 1.41 15.45
CA MET A 112 -9.39 1.12 16.76
C MET A 112 -9.51 2.44 17.54
N GLY A 113 -10.75 2.88 17.77
CA GLY A 113 -11.05 4.10 18.53
C GLY A 113 -10.94 5.42 17.77
N SER A 114 -10.54 5.44 16.51
CA SER A 114 -10.39 6.68 15.73
C SER A 114 -11.63 7.10 14.91
N GLY A 115 -12.69 6.29 14.90
CA GLY A 115 -14.00 6.67 14.37
C GLY A 115 -14.16 6.79 12.87
N SER A 116 -13.11 6.62 12.06
CA SER A 116 -13.23 6.85 10.60
C SER A 116 -14.17 5.87 9.90
N PHE A 117 -14.13 4.58 10.27
CA PHE A 117 -15.03 3.54 9.72
C PHE A 117 -15.70 2.69 10.82
N GLY A 118 -15.36 2.93 12.08
CA GLY A 118 -15.90 2.25 13.26
C GLY A 118 -15.30 0.87 13.54
N ASP A 119 -15.53 0.39 14.76
CA ASP A 119 -14.96 -0.87 15.24
C ASP A 119 -15.45 -2.10 14.47
N ASN A 120 -16.70 -2.11 14.03
CA ASN A 120 -17.24 -3.23 13.24
C ASN A 120 -16.51 -3.40 11.91
N PHE A 121 -16.14 -2.30 11.27
CA PHE A 121 -15.37 -2.33 10.02
C PHE A 121 -13.94 -2.85 10.27
N THR A 122 -13.31 -2.44 11.37
CA THR A 122 -12.00 -2.97 11.79
C THR A 122 -12.06 -4.47 12.05
N ARG A 123 -13.05 -4.92 12.82
CA ARG A 123 -13.21 -6.34 13.18
C ARG A 123 -13.59 -7.21 12.00
N ALA A 124 -14.24 -6.67 10.97
CA ALA A 124 -14.56 -7.40 9.74
C ALA A 124 -13.32 -7.88 8.98
N GLY A 125 -12.13 -7.29 9.25
CA GLY A 125 -10.84 -7.72 8.70
C GLY A 125 -10.13 -8.80 9.52
N PHE A 126 -10.59 -9.12 10.74
CA PHE A 126 -9.93 -10.10 11.60
C PHE A 126 -9.95 -11.48 10.94
N THR A 127 -8.82 -12.18 11.00
CA THR A 127 -8.54 -13.45 10.34
C THR A 127 -8.65 -13.45 8.80
N LYS A 128 -8.84 -12.27 8.18
CA LYS A 128 -9.05 -12.12 6.73
C LYS A 128 -7.88 -11.45 6.01
N TRP A 129 -6.73 -11.35 6.65
CA TRP A 129 -5.57 -10.58 6.17
C TRP A 129 -5.08 -11.01 4.78
N GLY A 130 -5.05 -12.31 4.50
CA GLY A 130 -4.60 -12.86 3.21
C GLY A 130 -5.75 -13.38 2.34
N THR A 131 -6.99 -13.05 2.68
CA THR A 131 -8.19 -13.54 1.99
C THR A 131 -9.10 -12.38 1.60
N ARG A 132 -10.22 -12.17 2.28
CA ARG A 132 -11.26 -11.21 1.89
C ARG A 132 -10.77 -9.75 1.86
N MET A 133 -9.79 -9.39 2.69
CA MET A 133 -9.19 -8.05 2.60
C MET A 133 -8.47 -7.82 1.27
N LEU A 134 -7.87 -8.86 0.69
CA LEU A 134 -7.25 -8.77 -0.64
C LEU A 134 -8.30 -8.69 -1.75
N ASP A 135 -9.44 -9.39 -1.58
CA ASP A 135 -10.56 -9.28 -2.52
C ASP A 135 -11.10 -7.85 -2.55
N ASP A 136 -11.26 -7.20 -1.38
CA ASP A 136 -11.66 -5.79 -1.30
C ASP A 136 -10.73 -4.86 -2.10
N MET A 137 -9.40 -5.11 -2.01
CA MET A 137 -8.38 -4.34 -2.73
C MET A 137 -8.49 -4.53 -4.24
N ARG A 138 -8.68 -5.77 -4.71
CA ARG A 138 -8.84 -6.10 -6.12
C ARG A 138 -10.15 -5.55 -6.67
N GLU A 139 -11.27 -5.79 -5.99
CA GLU A 139 -12.60 -5.32 -6.39
C GLU A 139 -12.64 -3.78 -6.50
N GLY A 140 -11.92 -3.08 -5.59
CA GLY A 140 -11.76 -1.63 -5.69
C GLY A 140 -10.98 -1.19 -6.91
N ALA A 141 -9.89 -1.88 -7.25
CA ALA A 141 -9.11 -1.59 -8.46
C ALA A 141 -9.91 -1.90 -9.73
N GLU A 142 -10.68 -3.00 -9.77
CA GLU A 142 -11.61 -3.32 -10.86
C GLU A 142 -12.68 -2.24 -11.03
N PHE A 143 -13.26 -1.77 -9.93
CA PHE A 143 -14.23 -0.69 -9.98
C PHE A 143 -13.63 0.60 -10.55
N VAL A 144 -12.38 0.93 -10.15
CA VAL A 144 -11.67 2.10 -10.68
C VAL A 144 -11.41 1.95 -12.18
N GLN A 145 -10.92 0.79 -12.64
CA GLN A 145 -10.72 0.54 -14.08
C GLN A 145 -12.01 0.63 -14.89
N ALA A 146 -13.13 0.18 -14.34
CA ALA A 146 -14.42 0.20 -15.02
C ALA A 146 -15.04 1.61 -15.12
N ASN A 147 -14.66 2.54 -14.23
CA ASN A 147 -15.33 3.84 -14.11
C ASN A 147 -14.43 5.05 -14.37
N TYR A 148 -13.11 4.85 -14.54
CA TYR A 148 -12.14 5.92 -14.77
C TYR A 148 -11.11 5.54 -15.83
N GLU A 149 -10.63 6.51 -16.58
CA GLU A 149 -9.56 6.29 -17.58
C GLU A 149 -8.19 6.17 -16.88
N VAL A 150 -7.88 4.99 -16.37
CA VAL A 150 -6.65 4.72 -15.61
C VAL A 150 -5.64 3.81 -16.34
N GLY A 151 -5.93 3.47 -17.60
CA GLY A 151 -5.14 2.52 -18.40
C GLY A 151 -5.54 1.06 -18.16
N GLU A 152 -5.00 0.16 -18.96
CA GLU A 152 -5.37 -1.26 -18.95
C GLU A 152 -4.61 -2.07 -17.90
N ARG A 153 -3.41 -1.64 -17.55
CA ARG A 153 -2.51 -2.36 -16.63
C ARG A 153 -2.80 -2.04 -15.17
N VAL A 154 -2.66 -3.04 -14.33
CA VAL A 154 -2.81 -2.89 -12.89
C VAL A 154 -1.58 -3.42 -12.17
N TYR A 155 -1.01 -2.60 -11.31
CA TYR A 155 0.11 -2.94 -10.45
C TYR A 155 -0.34 -2.92 -9.00
N THR A 156 0.23 -3.79 -8.17
CA THR A 156 0.05 -3.69 -6.73
C THR A 156 1.34 -3.21 -6.08
N MET A 157 1.22 -2.28 -5.14
CA MET A 157 2.37 -1.73 -4.42
C MET A 157 1.98 -1.38 -3.00
N GLY A 158 2.84 -1.69 -2.04
CA GLY A 158 2.61 -1.29 -0.66
C GLY A 158 3.79 -1.54 0.26
N GLY A 159 3.67 -1.02 1.50
CA GLY A 159 4.67 -1.18 2.54
C GLY A 159 4.13 -1.90 3.77
N SER A 160 4.98 -2.65 4.49
CA SER A 160 4.59 -3.36 5.71
C SER A 160 3.47 -4.39 5.44
N TYR A 161 2.31 -4.28 6.09
CA TYR A 161 1.13 -5.05 5.72
C TYR A 161 0.79 -4.88 4.23
N GLY A 162 0.89 -3.67 3.68
CA GLY A 162 0.71 -3.41 2.24
C GLY A 162 1.73 -4.15 1.37
N GLY A 163 2.96 -4.33 1.86
CA GLY A 163 3.98 -5.16 1.19
C GLY A 163 3.62 -6.64 1.22
N TYR A 164 3.16 -7.15 2.37
CA TYR A 164 2.60 -8.49 2.46
C TYR A 164 1.40 -8.67 1.51
N SER A 165 0.44 -7.75 1.55
CA SER A 165 -0.73 -7.80 0.68
C SER A 165 -0.36 -7.76 -0.79
N SER A 166 0.65 -6.97 -1.17
CA SER A 166 1.15 -6.93 -2.55
C SER A 166 1.75 -8.27 -2.98
N ALA A 167 2.50 -8.95 -2.10
CA ALA A 167 3.00 -10.30 -2.37
C ALA A 167 1.88 -11.34 -2.44
N GLN A 168 0.95 -11.31 -1.49
CA GLN A 168 -0.13 -12.30 -1.41
C GLN A 168 -1.20 -12.09 -2.51
N ASN A 169 -1.36 -10.87 -3.02
CA ASN A 169 -2.19 -10.62 -4.19
C ASN A 169 -1.64 -11.31 -5.45
N MET A 170 -0.31 -11.42 -5.60
CA MET A 170 0.30 -12.16 -6.71
C MET A 170 0.05 -13.67 -6.62
N VAL A 171 -0.24 -14.19 -5.42
CA VAL A 171 -0.65 -15.58 -5.19
C VAL A 171 -2.16 -15.76 -5.40
N ARG A 172 -2.99 -14.88 -4.78
CA ARG A 172 -4.44 -15.04 -4.74
C ARG A 172 -5.13 -14.57 -6.02
N HIS A 173 -4.61 -13.52 -6.63
CA HIS A 173 -5.14 -12.87 -7.83
C HIS A 173 -4.07 -12.84 -8.94
N ASN A 174 -3.50 -14.01 -9.21
CA ASN A 174 -2.34 -14.21 -10.08
C ASN A 174 -2.60 -13.98 -11.57
N ASP A 175 -3.83 -13.67 -11.92
CA ASP A 175 -4.31 -13.37 -13.27
C ASP A 175 -4.75 -11.89 -13.42
N TYR A 176 -4.62 -11.09 -12.37
CA TYR A 176 -5.12 -9.72 -12.35
C TYR A 176 -4.01 -8.64 -12.34
N TYR A 177 -2.97 -8.81 -11.51
CA TYR A 177 -1.91 -7.81 -11.39
C TYR A 177 -0.74 -8.09 -12.35
N ASP A 178 -0.39 -7.09 -13.17
CA ASP A 178 0.71 -7.20 -14.14
C ASP A 178 2.09 -7.23 -13.49
N CYS A 179 2.28 -6.54 -12.35
CA CYS A 179 3.50 -6.55 -11.55
C CYS A 179 3.22 -6.16 -10.09
N SER A 180 4.19 -6.44 -9.22
CA SER A 180 4.09 -6.09 -7.80
C SER A 180 5.36 -5.45 -7.26
N VAL A 181 5.20 -4.39 -6.44
CA VAL A 181 6.29 -3.75 -5.68
C VAL A 181 6.05 -3.95 -4.18
N ILE A 182 6.92 -4.71 -3.55
CA ILE A 182 6.81 -5.18 -2.17
C ILE A 182 7.84 -4.44 -1.32
N ILE A 183 7.39 -3.55 -0.43
CA ILE A 183 8.28 -2.74 0.41
C ILE A 183 8.15 -3.16 1.86
N ALA A 184 9.25 -3.56 2.50
CA ALA A 184 9.29 -3.94 3.91
C ALA A 184 8.13 -4.89 4.30
N GLY A 185 7.79 -5.83 3.41
CA GLY A 185 6.73 -6.83 3.62
C GLY A 185 7.19 -7.97 4.53
N PHE A 186 6.23 -8.70 5.07
CA PHE A 186 6.46 -10.02 5.63
C PHE A 186 5.89 -11.09 4.69
N PHE A 187 6.37 -12.33 4.81
CA PHE A 187 6.07 -13.37 3.83
C PHE A 187 5.59 -14.68 4.45
N GLU A 188 5.54 -14.72 5.77
CA GLU A 188 5.14 -15.89 6.56
C GLU A 188 4.60 -15.42 7.92
N PHE A 189 3.38 -15.84 8.26
CA PHE A 189 2.71 -15.42 9.49
C PHE A 189 3.40 -15.91 10.74
N ASP A 190 3.86 -17.16 10.76
CA ASP A 190 4.53 -17.75 11.94
C ASP A 190 5.83 -17.00 12.26
N GLN A 191 6.58 -16.60 11.23
CA GLN A 191 7.76 -15.80 11.43
C GLN A 191 7.42 -14.42 11.98
N LEU A 192 6.40 -13.76 11.43
CA LEU A 192 5.98 -12.46 11.91
C LEU A 192 5.57 -12.54 13.39
N LYS A 193 4.68 -13.47 13.75
CA LYS A 193 4.21 -13.66 15.12
C LYS A 193 5.36 -13.87 16.12
N ASN A 194 6.40 -14.59 15.72
CA ASN A 194 7.49 -15.00 16.60
C ASN A 194 8.69 -14.03 16.64
N LYS A 195 8.84 -13.12 15.65
CA LYS A 195 10.09 -12.33 15.50
C LYS A 195 9.91 -10.82 15.43
N TRP A 196 8.71 -10.27 15.36
CA TRP A 196 8.53 -8.82 15.26
C TRP A 196 8.85 -8.07 16.58
N ASP A 197 9.12 -6.79 16.52
CA ASP A 197 9.58 -5.95 17.63
C ASP A 197 8.52 -5.71 18.73
N GLY A 198 7.26 -6.00 18.47
CA GLY A 198 6.18 -5.89 19.47
C GLY A 198 5.97 -7.14 20.32
N ARG A 199 6.61 -8.27 19.99
CA ARG A 199 6.48 -9.50 20.75
C ARG A 199 6.94 -9.32 22.21
N GLY A 200 6.32 -10.01 23.13
CA GLY A 200 6.66 -9.95 24.56
C GLY A 200 6.08 -8.78 25.32
N ARG A 201 5.36 -7.86 24.66
CA ARG A 201 4.55 -6.85 25.35
C ARG A 201 3.25 -7.48 25.85
N ALA A 202 2.78 -7.08 27.03
CA ALA A 202 1.54 -7.59 27.61
C ALA A 202 0.35 -7.44 26.63
N GLY A 203 -0.46 -8.46 26.49
CA GLY A 203 -1.63 -8.49 25.60
C GLY A 203 -1.35 -8.60 24.10
N THR A 204 -0.08 -8.52 23.68
CA THR A 204 0.26 -8.55 22.24
C THR A 204 -0.03 -9.90 21.60
N SER A 205 0.26 -11.01 22.28
CA SER A 205 0.00 -12.36 21.75
C SER A 205 -1.49 -12.59 21.51
N ASP A 206 -2.33 -12.15 22.46
CA ASP A 206 -3.79 -12.30 22.35
C ASP A 206 -4.34 -11.45 21.20
N TYR A 207 -3.86 -10.22 21.08
CA TYR A 207 -4.21 -9.35 19.96
C TYR A 207 -3.82 -9.97 18.62
N VAL A 208 -2.57 -10.39 18.46
CA VAL A 208 -2.06 -11.01 17.23
C VAL A 208 -2.84 -12.28 16.87
N ASN A 209 -3.14 -13.14 17.84
CA ASN A 209 -3.95 -14.32 17.63
C ASN A 209 -5.39 -13.98 17.23
N THR A 210 -5.96 -12.94 17.82
CA THR A 210 -7.31 -12.46 17.48
C THR A 210 -7.37 -11.94 16.03
N VAL A 211 -6.39 -11.14 15.60
CA VAL A 211 -6.45 -10.46 14.31
C VAL A 211 -5.94 -11.32 13.14
N MET A 212 -4.98 -12.20 13.39
CA MET A 212 -4.38 -13.07 12.36
C MET A 212 -4.97 -14.48 12.33
N GLY A 213 -5.57 -14.92 13.43
CA GLY A 213 -5.98 -16.30 13.62
C GLY A 213 -4.86 -17.18 14.19
N THR A 214 -5.19 -18.45 14.46
CA THR A 214 -4.28 -19.43 15.07
C THR A 214 -4.21 -20.75 14.32
N ASP A 215 -5.07 -20.96 13.31
CA ASP A 215 -5.06 -22.18 12.50
C ASP A 215 -3.81 -22.22 11.59
N PRO A 216 -2.89 -23.18 11.79
CA PRO A 216 -1.66 -23.25 11.03
C PRO A 216 -1.89 -23.53 9.53
N ILE A 217 -2.98 -24.21 9.17
CA ILE A 217 -3.32 -24.48 7.77
C ILE A 217 -3.72 -23.17 7.08
N GLU A 218 -4.60 -22.38 7.72
CA GLU A 218 -5.00 -21.10 7.19
C GLU A 218 -3.83 -20.11 7.12
N LEU A 219 -2.99 -20.05 8.15
CA LEU A 219 -1.81 -19.17 8.19
C LEU A 219 -0.80 -19.55 7.09
N THR A 220 -0.59 -20.85 6.84
CA THR A 220 0.26 -21.35 5.75
C THR A 220 -0.30 -20.96 4.38
N ALA A 221 -1.60 -21.16 4.16
CA ALA A 221 -2.27 -20.80 2.91
C ALA A 221 -2.23 -19.30 2.62
N GLN A 222 -2.23 -18.45 3.66
CA GLN A 222 -2.13 -17.01 3.56
C GLN A 222 -0.68 -16.49 3.55
N SER A 223 0.33 -17.35 3.61
CA SER A 223 1.75 -16.99 3.59
C SER A 223 2.32 -17.14 2.18
N PRO A 224 2.71 -16.03 1.50
CA PRO A 224 3.16 -16.11 0.10
C PRO A 224 4.39 -16.99 -0.11
N ILE A 225 5.27 -17.15 0.87
CA ILE A 225 6.46 -18.01 0.76
C ILE A 225 6.13 -19.48 0.50
N HIS A 226 4.94 -19.94 0.88
CA HIS A 226 4.49 -21.33 0.70
C HIS A 226 3.68 -21.55 -0.60
N ASN A 227 3.51 -20.50 -1.41
CA ASN A 227 2.65 -20.50 -2.59
C ASN A 227 3.31 -19.83 -3.81
N LEU A 228 4.63 -19.93 -3.92
CA LEU A 228 5.41 -19.23 -4.97
C LEU A 228 5.08 -19.71 -6.39
N ASP A 229 4.67 -20.96 -6.53
CA ASP A 229 4.23 -21.58 -7.77
C ASP A 229 3.03 -20.88 -8.42
N LYS A 230 2.26 -20.14 -7.62
CA LYS A 230 1.11 -19.37 -8.10
C LYS A 230 1.47 -18.00 -8.63
N ILE A 231 2.67 -17.47 -8.35
CA ILE A 231 3.11 -16.15 -8.82
C ILE A 231 3.48 -16.24 -10.31
N LYS A 232 2.76 -15.52 -11.15
CA LYS A 232 2.93 -15.54 -12.62
C LYS A 232 3.57 -14.26 -13.18
N SER A 233 3.47 -13.17 -12.45
CA SER A 233 3.93 -11.86 -12.92
C SER A 233 5.14 -11.38 -12.14
N PRO A 234 5.95 -10.47 -12.69
CA PRO A 234 7.16 -9.98 -12.05
C PRO A 234 6.92 -9.32 -10.70
N ILE A 235 7.85 -9.49 -9.78
CA ILE A 235 7.83 -8.86 -8.46
C ILE A 235 9.15 -8.17 -8.14
N MET A 236 9.07 -7.00 -7.50
CA MET A 236 10.20 -6.29 -6.93
C MET A 236 10.11 -6.29 -5.41
N ILE A 237 11.20 -6.66 -4.71
CA ILE A 237 11.27 -6.68 -3.25
C ILE A 237 12.25 -5.60 -2.78
N ILE A 238 11.81 -4.72 -1.88
CA ILE A 238 12.62 -3.66 -1.28
C ILE A 238 12.57 -3.80 0.23
N HIS A 239 13.74 -3.85 0.91
CA HIS A 239 13.78 -4.06 2.36
C HIS A 239 14.99 -3.41 3.03
N GLY A 240 14.77 -2.85 4.22
CA GLY A 240 15.84 -2.35 5.08
C GLY A 240 16.47 -3.48 5.89
N LYS A 241 17.82 -3.52 5.96
CA LYS A 241 18.52 -4.64 6.63
C LYS A 241 18.41 -4.61 8.17
N VAL A 242 18.03 -3.48 8.75
CA VAL A 242 17.82 -3.34 10.20
C VAL A 242 16.34 -3.23 10.58
N ASP A 243 15.46 -3.71 9.71
CA ASP A 243 14.02 -3.78 9.99
C ASP A 243 13.72 -4.80 11.08
N LEU A 244 13.16 -4.32 12.19
CA LEU A 244 12.73 -5.13 13.34
C LEU A 244 11.22 -5.38 13.35
N ARG A 245 10.44 -4.58 12.60
CA ARG A 245 8.97 -4.71 12.52
C ARG A 245 8.56 -5.87 11.62
N THR A 246 9.14 -5.93 10.42
CA THR A 246 9.08 -7.07 9.51
C THR A 246 10.51 -7.57 9.30
N PRO A 247 10.99 -8.49 10.16
CA PRO A 247 12.42 -8.81 10.23
C PRO A 247 13.02 -9.21 8.89
N PHE A 248 14.16 -8.59 8.55
CA PHE A 248 14.89 -8.79 7.30
C PHE A 248 15.18 -10.25 6.95
N ASP A 249 15.34 -11.10 7.96
CA ASP A 249 15.52 -12.54 7.76
C ASP A 249 14.36 -13.18 6.97
N GLY A 250 13.13 -12.71 7.15
CA GLY A 250 11.97 -13.14 6.36
C GLY A 250 12.10 -12.80 4.88
N ALA A 251 12.52 -11.58 4.58
CA ALA A 251 12.76 -11.16 3.20
C ALA A 251 13.90 -11.95 2.54
N LYS A 252 14.97 -12.24 3.28
CA LYS A 252 16.06 -13.12 2.81
C LYS A 252 15.56 -14.52 2.47
N ARG A 253 14.75 -15.13 3.37
CA ARG A 253 14.19 -16.47 3.13
C ARG A 253 13.26 -16.49 1.93
N PHE A 254 12.42 -15.46 1.78
CA PHE A 254 11.53 -15.33 0.63
C PHE A 254 12.30 -15.25 -0.68
N VAL A 255 13.34 -14.39 -0.77
CA VAL A 255 14.21 -14.30 -1.94
C VAL A 255 14.99 -15.60 -2.19
N ALA A 256 15.45 -16.30 -1.14
CA ALA A 256 16.10 -17.59 -1.29
C ALA A 256 15.16 -18.68 -1.82
N ALA A 257 13.88 -18.61 -1.48
CA ALA A 257 12.86 -19.50 -2.02
C ALA A 257 12.52 -19.15 -3.48
N LEU A 258 12.36 -17.87 -3.83
CA LEU A 258 12.13 -17.41 -5.20
C LEU A 258 13.24 -17.84 -6.17
N LYS A 259 14.50 -17.84 -5.74
CA LYS A 259 15.64 -18.32 -6.55
C LYS A 259 15.55 -19.79 -7.00
N LYS A 260 14.60 -20.55 -6.43
CA LYS A 260 14.35 -21.95 -6.78
C LYS A 260 13.13 -22.13 -7.68
N THR A 261 12.56 -21.03 -8.15
CA THR A 261 11.37 -20.98 -9.02
C THR A 261 11.69 -20.23 -10.30
N ASP A 262 10.80 -20.27 -11.28
CA ASP A 262 10.86 -19.51 -12.52
C ASP A 262 10.22 -18.11 -12.42
N VAL A 263 9.85 -17.66 -11.22
CA VAL A 263 9.27 -16.35 -11.00
C VAL A 263 10.29 -15.27 -11.35
N ASP A 264 9.90 -14.34 -12.21
CA ASP A 264 10.72 -13.17 -12.52
C ASP A 264 10.70 -12.19 -11.35
N PHE A 265 11.86 -11.91 -10.77
CA PHE A 265 11.94 -11.02 -9.62
C PHE A 265 13.25 -10.26 -9.54
N GLU A 266 13.21 -9.08 -8.92
CA GLU A 266 14.38 -8.35 -8.47
C GLU A 266 14.24 -7.95 -7.00
N TYR A 267 15.38 -7.70 -6.32
CA TYR A 267 15.37 -7.29 -4.93
C TYR A 267 16.46 -6.26 -4.63
N HIS A 268 16.13 -5.35 -3.69
CA HIS A 268 17.01 -4.28 -3.26
C HIS A 268 17.07 -4.18 -1.75
N TRP A 269 18.26 -4.38 -1.21
CA TRP A 269 18.52 -4.28 0.22
C TRP A 269 19.19 -2.95 0.54
N TYR A 270 18.69 -2.27 1.56
CA TYR A 270 19.27 -1.02 2.04
C TYR A 270 19.93 -1.24 3.39
N ASN A 271 21.27 -1.02 3.45
CA ASN A 271 22.05 -1.12 4.67
C ASN A 271 21.58 -0.15 5.72
N HIS A 272 21.56 -0.08 6.85
CA HIS A 272 21.22 0.94 7.83
C HIS A 272 19.76 1.49 7.76
N GLU A 273 18.89 0.94 6.91
CA GLU A 273 17.48 1.29 6.88
C GLU A 273 16.63 0.28 7.67
N GLY A 274 15.65 0.83 8.41
CA GLY A 274 14.70 0.06 9.21
C GLY A 274 13.40 -0.24 8.46
N HIS A 275 12.27 -0.08 9.17
CA HIS A 275 10.91 -0.34 8.63
C HIS A 275 10.42 0.75 7.67
N GLY A 276 11.29 1.44 7.02
CA GLY A 276 11.09 2.47 6.02
C GLY A 276 12.44 2.92 5.50
N LEU A 277 12.44 3.72 4.44
CA LEU A 277 13.66 4.34 3.94
C LEU A 277 13.67 5.78 4.40
N TYR A 278 14.42 6.06 5.45
CA TYR A 278 14.46 7.35 6.13
C TYR A 278 15.53 8.29 5.55
N PHE A 279 16.59 7.73 4.98
CA PHE A 279 17.61 8.55 4.32
C PHE A 279 17.12 8.97 2.93
N ASN A 280 17.09 10.29 2.66
CA ASN A 280 16.64 10.87 1.41
C ASN A 280 17.30 10.23 0.17
N LYS A 281 18.59 9.92 0.26
CA LYS A 281 19.32 9.24 -0.82
C LYS A 281 18.71 7.87 -1.15
N ASN A 282 18.39 7.08 -0.13
CA ASN A 282 17.84 5.74 -0.29
C ASN A 282 16.38 5.81 -0.76
N SER A 283 15.61 6.75 -0.26
CA SER A 283 14.24 7.00 -0.72
C SER A 283 14.21 7.40 -2.19
N SER A 284 15.09 8.32 -2.61
CA SER A 284 15.22 8.72 -4.02
C SER A 284 15.64 7.54 -4.92
N ASP A 285 16.62 6.75 -4.48
CA ASP A 285 17.09 5.56 -5.20
C ASP A 285 15.97 4.50 -5.34
N GLN A 286 15.21 4.28 -4.26
CA GLN A 286 14.03 3.41 -4.30
C GLN A 286 13.07 3.80 -5.43
N PHE A 287 12.66 5.06 -5.49
CA PHE A 287 11.69 5.48 -6.49
C PHE A 287 12.23 5.43 -7.93
N LYS A 288 13.52 5.68 -8.14
CA LYS A 288 14.18 5.47 -9.44
C LYS A 288 14.11 4.00 -9.88
N LYS A 289 14.34 3.07 -8.96
CA LYS A 289 14.25 1.63 -9.21
C LYS A 289 12.81 1.20 -9.48
N VAL A 290 11.86 1.68 -8.67
CA VAL A 290 10.42 1.44 -8.89
C VAL A 290 9.99 1.91 -10.27
N ASN A 291 10.36 3.13 -10.67
CA ASN A 291 10.02 3.66 -12.00
C ASN A 291 10.60 2.79 -13.12
N ARG A 292 11.88 2.40 -13.01
CA ARG A 292 12.51 1.49 -13.98
C ARG A 292 11.77 0.16 -14.07
N PHE A 293 11.45 -0.44 -12.92
CA PHE A 293 10.76 -1.73 -12.85
C PHE A 293 9.36 -1.65 -13.46
N LEU A 294 8.55 -0.66 -13.10
CA LEU A 294 7.21 -0.50 -13.67
C LEU A 294 7.26 -0.23 -15.18
N ASN A 295 8.20 0.58 -15.67
CA ASN A 295 8.40 0.78 -17.12
C ASN A 295 8.79 -0.54 -17.83
N SER A 296 9.50 -1.46 -17.16
CA SER A 296 9.78 -2.78 -17.74
C SER A 296 8.52 -3.66 -17.78
N CYS A 297 7.62 -3.51 -16.82
CA CYS A 297 6.31 -4.14 -16.84
C CYS A 297 5.42 -3.57 -17.95
N ASP A 298 5.49 -2.25 -18.21
CA ASP A 298 4.75 -1.59 -19.29
C ASP A 298 5.10 -2.13 -20.68
N SER A 299 6.30 -2.64 -20.86
CA SER A 299 6.75 -3.22 -22.14
C SER A 299 6.24 -4.64 -22.42
N ARG A 300 5.61 -5.31 -21.44
CA ARG A 300 5.05 -6.66 -21.56
C ARG A 300 3.59 -6.60 -22.01
N PRO A 301 3.03 -7.65 -22.59
CA PRO A 301 1.58 -7.73 -22.82
C PRO A 301 0.81 -7.66 -21.49
N PRO A 302 -0.30 -6.90 -21.39
CA PRO A 302 -1.12 -6.90 -20.17
C PRO A 302 -1.77 -8.25 -19.94
N LEU A 303 -1.91 -8.67 -18.67
CA LEU A 303 -2.57 -9.92 -18.30
C LEU A 303 -4.06 -9.90 -18.66
N ASN A 304 -4.71 -8.74 -18.56
CA ASN A 304 -6.15 -8.58 -18.77
C ASN A 304 -6.45 -7.46 -19.79
N PRO A 305 -6.27 -7.67 -21.11
CA PRO A 305 -6.49 -6.62 -22.10
C PRO A 305 -7.98 -6.23 -22.30
N LYS A 306 -8.91 -6.77 -21.54
CA LYS A 306 -10.36 -6.69 -21.84
C LYS A 306 -11.17 -5.65 -21.07
N VAL A 307 -10.58 -4.86 -20.18
CA VAL A 307 -11.34 -3.84 -19.42
C VAL A 307 -11.50 -2.52 -20.21
N ALA A 308 -10.83 -2.37 -21.35
CA ALA A 308 -10.81 -1.15 -22.14
C ALA A 308 -11.97 -1.00 -23.16
N SER A 309 -12.95 -1.89 -23.18
CA SER A 309 -14.06 -1.83 -24.16
C SER A 309 -15.43 -2.06 -23.51
N ARG A 310 -15.86 -1.10 -22.71
CA ARG A 310 -17.31 -0.88 -22.46
C ARG A 310 -17.58 0.58 -22.14
#